data_71b471b7207ef7b5858a87f198f37350
#
_entry.id   71b471b7207ef7b5858a87f198f37350
#
_cell.length_a   1.000
_cell.length_b   1.000
_cell.length_c   1.000
_cell.angle_alpha   90.00
_cell.angle_beta   90.00
_cell.angle_gamma   90.00
#
_symmetry.space_group_name_H-M   'P 1'
#
loop_
_entity.id
_entity.type
_entity.pdbx_description
1 polymer ?
#
loop_
_entity_poly.entity_id
_entity_poly.type
_entity_poly.pdbx_seq_one_letter_code
_entity_poly.pdbx_strand_id
1 'polypeptide(L)'
;MTVYNINLGIGWASSGVEYAQAYRAKLLRQIQEPAKFIFMDMILADNIQHLTENIGFKDHEIIWLYTHFTDIKIAPTTYTVEQVLAGFAGSPTREETTGKVKRYFYEDQDSFLTCYLRDEKSPYVERCEYVSGGILVRKDYFSYTRYCTCLLYTSPSPRDRQKSR
;
A
#
# COMPACT_ATOMS: atom_id res chain seq x y z
N MET A 1 12.93 10.60 -27.73
CA MET A 1 12.92 9.13 -27.42
C MET A 1 12.61 9.00 -25.93
N THR A 2 11.76 8.07 -25.49
CA THR A 2 11.47 7.90 -24.05
C THR A 2 12.47 6.97 -23.41
N VAL A 3 13.08 7.39 -22.31
CA VAL A 3 14.01 6.57 -21.52
C VAL A 3 13.22 5.74 -20.52
N TYR A 4 13.42 4.41 -20.53
CA TYR A 4 12.80 3.50 -19.57
C TYR A 4 13.84 3.00 -18.57
N ASN A 5 13.54 3.17 -17.28
CA ASN A 5 14.38 2.70 -16.18
C ASN A 5 13.62 1.60 -15.44
N ILE A 6 14.23 0.43 -15.31
CA ILE A 6 13.63 -0.72 -14.62
C ILE A 6 14.20 -0.79 -13.21
N ASN A 7 13.30 -0.82 -12.23
CA ASN A 7 13.61 -0.91 -10.80
C ASN A 7 12.94 -2.16 -10.22
N LEU A 8 13.61 -2.81 -9.27
CA LEU A 8 13.01 -3.97 -8.60
C LEU A 8 11.83 -3.52 -7.75
N GLY A 9 12.06 -2.68 -6.75
CA GLY A 9 11.01 -2.24 -5.83
C GLY A 9 11.31 -0.87 -5.23
N ILE A 10 10.46 -0.48 -4.29
CA ILE A 10 10.59 0.70 -3.44
C ILE A 10 9.96 0.39 -2.09
N GLY A 11 10.54 0.88 -1.00
CA GLY A 11 10.04 0.64 0.35
C GLY A 11 10.09 1.88 1.25
N TRP A 12 9.72 1.70 2.50
CA TRP A 12 9.76 2.76 3.52
C TRP A 12 11.17 3.31 3.76
N ALA A 13 12.14 2.41 3.82
CA ALA A 13 13.55 2.74 3.96
C ALA A 13 14.18 2.68 2.57
N SER A 14 14.03 3.75 1.81
CA SER A 14 14.64 3.86 0.49
C SER A 14 16.16 3.79 0.62
N SER A 15 16.76 2.93 -0.19
CA SER A 15 18.22 2.76 -0.28
C SER A 15 18.84 3.81 -1.21
N GLY A 16 20.16 3.84 -1.28
CA GLY A 16 20.88 4.70 -2.22
C GLY A 16 20.47 4.46 -3.67
N VAL A 17 19.99 3.27 -4.02
CA VAL A 17 19.55 2.93 -5.38
C VAL A 17 18.28 3.69 -5.75
N GLU A 18 17.26 3.67 -4.90
CA GLU A 18 15.99 4.38 -5.14
C GLU A 18 16.20 5.90 -5.19
N TYR A 19 17.03 6.44 -4.29
CA TYR A 19 17.41 7.85 -4.33
C TYR A 19 18.17 8.22 -5.60
N ALA A 20 19.09 7.36 -6.07
CA ALA A 20 19.80 7.58 -7.33
C ALA A 20 18.86 7.60 -8.54
N GLN A 21 17.83 6.74 -8.55
CA GLN A 21 16.80 6.74 -9.60
C GLN A 21 15.92 7.99 -9.54
N ALA A 22 15.52 8.43 -8.36
CA ALA A 22 14.76 9.67 -8.19
C ALA A 22 15.57 10.90 -8.61
N TYR A 23 16.87 10.91 -8.30
CA TYR A 23 17.77 11.96 -8.76
C TYR A 23 17.93 11.96 -10.29
N ARG A 24 18.02 10.78 -10.91
CA ARG A 24 17.99 10.62 -12.38
C ARG A 24 16.71 11.17 -12.98
N ALA A 25 15.55 10.88 -12.37
CA ALA A 25 14.27 11.43 -12.81
C ALA A 25 14.29 12.96 -12.81
N LYS A 26 14.82 13.55 -11.74
CA LYS A 26 14.97 15.01 -11.63
C LYS A 26 15.87 15.59 -12.73
N LEU A 27 17.01 14.96 -13.03
CA LEU A 27 17.92 15.40 -14.09
C LEU A 27 17.26 15.31 -15.47
N LEU A 28 16.59 14.18 -15.77
CA LEU A 28 15.92 13.99 -17.06
C LEU A 28 14.81 15.03 -17.28
N ARG A 29 14.06 15.38 -16.22
CA ARG A 29 13.08 16.49 -16.27
C ARG A 29 13.74 17.84 -16.60
N GLN A 30 14.91 18.13 -16.01
CA GLN A 30 15.62 19.39 -16.25
C GLN A 30 16.07 19.56 -17.70
N ILE A 31 16.48 18.49 -18.35
CA ILE A 31 16.86 18.48 -19.76
C ILE A 31 15.71 18.17 -20.72
N GLN A 32 14.48 18.10 -20.19
CA GLN A 32 13.23 17.84 -20.94
C GLN A 32 13.23 16.50 -21.71
N GLU A 33 13.99 15.51 -21.24
CA GLU A 33 13.97 14.16 -21.78
C GLU A 33 12.86 13.34 -21.12
N PRO A 34 11.89 12.80 -21.88
CA PRO A 34 10.80 11.99 -21.33
C PRO A 34 11.33 10.68 -20.77
N ALA A 35 10.97 10.38 -19.53
CA ALA A 35 11.40 9.17 -18.85
C ALA A 35 10.26 8.46 -18.14
N LYS A 36 10.38 7.13 -18.02
CA LYS A 36 9.51 6.27 -17.24
C LYS A 36 10.33 5.39 -16.30
N PHE A 37 9.81 5.18 -15.10
CA PHE A 37 10.41 4.34 -14.06
C PHE A 37 9.46 3.20 -13.75
N ILE A 38 9.87 1.99 -14.13
CA ILE A 38 9.08 0.77 -14.01
C ILE A 38 9.45 0.10 -12.69
N PHE A 39 8.48 -0.13 -11.82
CA PHE A 39 8.62 -0.90 -10.59
C PHE A 39 8.00 -2.28 -10.78
N MET A 40 8.79 -3.33 -10.56
CA MET A 40 8.40 -4.73 -10.87
C MET A 40 7.96 -5.51 -9.63
N ASP A 41 8.35 -5.09 -8.44
CA ASP A 41 8.05 -5.83 -7.21
C ASP A 41 6.62 -5.57 -6.73
N MET A 42 6.04 -6.56 -6.04
CA MET A 42 4.75 -6.43 -5.37
C MET A 42 4.90 -5.60 -4.09
N ILE A 43 4.59 -4.32 -4.18
CA ILE A 43 4.76 -3.37 -3.08
C ILE A 43 3.51 -3.45 -2.20
N LEU A 44 3.65 -4.05 -1.02
CA LEU A 44 2.60 -4.24 -0.02
C LEU A 44 2.85 -3.45 1.29
N ALA A 45 3.78 -2.49 1.26
CA ALA A 45 4.08 -1.65 2.41
C ALA A 45 3.06 -0.52 2.55
N ASP A 46 2.82 0.18 1.45
CA ASP A 46 1.93 1.35 1.37
C ASP A 46 1.49 1.58 -0.08
N ASN A 47 0.69 2.64 -0.34
CA ASN A 47 0.41 3.07 -1.71
C ASN A 47 1.73 3.46 -2.41
N ILE A 48 1.99 2.87 -3.58
CA ILE A 48 3.20 3.16 -4.36
C ILE A 48 3.36 4.64 -4.68
N GLN A 49 2.24 5.36 -4.90
CA GLN A 49 2.26 6.81 -5.14
C GLN A 49 2.90 7.56 -3.96
N HIS A 50 2.53 7.22 -2.74
CA HIS A 50 3.08 7.83 -1.54
C HIS A 50 4.59 7.54 -1.41
N LEU A 51 5.01 6.31 -1.64
CA LEU A 51 6.41 5.92 -1.55
C LEU A 51 7.27 6.62 -2.61
N THR A 52 6.78 6.72 -3.86
CA THR A 52 7.52 7.36 -4.95
C THR A 52 7.54 8.88 -4.83
N GLU A 53 6.43 9.50 -4.40
CA GLU A 53 6.35 10.94 -4.16
C GLU A 53 7.35 11.40 -3.08
N ASN A 54 7.47 10.63 -1.99
CA ASN A 54 8.37 10.96 -0.87
C ASN A 54 9.84 11.08 -1.27
N ILE A 55 10.28 10.36 -2.31
CA ILE A 55 11.66 10.46 -2.81
C ILE A 55 11.80 11.34 -4.06
N GLY A 56 10.68 11.91 -4.56
CA GLY A 56 10.68 12.97 -5.57
C GLY A 56 10.33 12.56 -7.00
N PHE A 57 9.75 11.40 -7.23
CA PHE A 57 9.12 11.05 -8.50
C PHE A 57 7.81 11.79 -8.71
N LYS A 58 7.36 11.86 -9.96
CA LYS A 58 6.02 12.33 -10.34
C LYS A 58 5.18 11.15 -10.82
N ASP A 59 3.87 11.16 -10.50
CA ASP A 59 2.96 10.06 -10.79
C ASP A 59 2.98 9.62 -12.25
N HIS A 60 3.07 10.60 -13.17
CA HIS A 60 3.13 10.33 -14.61
C HIS A 60 4.43 9.68 -15.09
N GLU A 61 5.49 9.67 -14.28
CA GLU A 61 6.78 9.02 -14.58
C GLU A 61 6.77 7.55 -14.17
N ILE A 62 5.84 7.14 -13.30
CA ILE A 62 5.81 5.81 -12.70
C ILE A 62 4.99 4.85 -13.54
N ILE A 63 5.51 3.65 -13.71
CA ILE A 63 4.80 2.47 -14.18
C ILE A 63 4.97 1.40 -13.11
N TRP A 64 3.88 0.98 -12.51
CA TRP A 64 3.90 -0.18 -11.62
C TRP A 64 3.31 -1.38 -12.34
N LEU A 65 4.08 -2.46 -12.42
CA LEU A 65 3.75 -3.62 -13.23
C LEU A 65 2.36 -4.21 -12.89
N TYR A 66 1.99 -4.22 -11.61
CA TYR A 66 0.75 -4.83 -11.14
C TYR A 66 -0.52 -4.03 -11.46
N THR A 67 -0.41 -2.74 -11.73
CA THR A 67 -1.55 -1.91 -12.18
C THR A 67 -1.47 -1.54 -13.65
N HIS A 68 -0.35 -1.81 -14.33
CA HIS A 68 -0.14 -1.39 -15.73
C HIS A 68 -1.17 -1.97 -16.70
N PHE A 69 -1.64 -3.18 -16.44
CA PHE A 69 -2.63 -3.89 -17.28
C PHE A 69 -4.06 -3.73 -16.77
N THR A 70 -4.30 -2.77 -15.87
CA THR A 70 -5.61 -2.42 -15.32
C THR A 70 -5.96 -0.97 -15.66
N ASP A 71 -7.21 -0.59 -15.42
CA ASP A 71 -7.65 0.80 -15.52
C ASP A 71 -7.27 1.66 -14.29
N ILE A 72 -6.59 1.06 -13.30
CA ILE A 72 -6.21 1.71 -12.05
C ILE A 72 -4.93 2.52 -12.25
N LYS A 73 -5.02 3.83 -12.04
CA LYS A 73 -3.90 4.77 -12.19
C LYS A 73 -3.10 4.89 -10.88
N ILE A 74 -1.82 5.23 -11.03
CA ILE A 74 -1.00 5.70 -9.91
C ILE A 74 -1.57 7.05 -9.45
N ALA A 75 -2.04 7.09 -8.22
CA ALA A 75 -2.67 8.27 -7.63
C ALA A 75 -2.61 8.21 -6.10
N PRO A 76 -2.64 9.37 -5.42
CA PRO A 76 -2.77 9.41 -3.97
C PRO A 76 -4.08 8.80 -3.52
N THR A 77 -4.12 8.32 -2.27
CA THR A 77 -5.35 7.80 -1.72
C THR A 77 -6.35 8.92 -1.45
N THR A 78 -7.60 8.69 -1.84
CA THR A 78 -8.78 9.49 -1.48
C THR A 78 -9.86 8.62 -0.82
N TYR A 79 -9.55 7.37 -0.55
CA TYR A 79 -10.47 6.41 0.09
C TYR A 79 -10.55 6.68 1.58
N THR A 80 -11.75 6.94 2.11
CA THR A 80 -11.91 7.36 3.51
C THR A 80 -12.15 6.18 4.46
N VAL A 81 -11.93 6.41 5.75
CA VAL A 81 -12.22 5.44 6.81
C VAL A 81 -13.70 5.02 6.79
N GLU A 82 -14.62 5.99 6.56
CA GLU A 82 -16.05 5.70 6.49
C GLU A 82 -16.39 4.74 5.34
N GLN A 83 -15.74 4.93 4.19
CA GLN A 83 -15.90 4.04 3.05
C GLN A 83 -15.36 2.62 3.33
N VAL A 84 -14.28 2.52 4.09
CA VAL A 84 -13.75 1.23 4.54
C VAL A 84 -14.73 0.56 5.48
N LEU A 85 -15.21 1.27 6.51
CA LEU A 85 -16.14 0.72 7.51
C LEU A 85 -17.48 0.31 6.88
N ALA A 86 -17.97 1.07 5.89
CA ALA A 86 -19.19 0.71 5.16
C ALA A 86 -19.10 -0.63 4.40
N GLY A 87 -17.89 -1.09 4.11
CA GLY A 87 -17.64 -2.39 3.48
C GLY A 87 -17.59 -3.58 4.46
N PHE A 88 -17.75 -3.34 5.77
CA PHE A 88 -17.74 -4.38 6.80
C PHE A 88 -19.13 -4.54 7.42
N ALA A 89 -19.47 -5.76 7.78
CA ALA A 89 -20.72 -6.05 8.49
C ALA A 89 -20.59 -5.66 9.97
N GLY A 90 -21.58 -4.95 10.48
CA GLY A 90 -21.63 -4.50 11.87
C GLY A 90 -20.93 -3.15 12.11
N SER A 91 -21.26 -2.56 13.26
CA SER A 91 -20.64 -1.31 13.73
C SER A 91 -19.53 -1.61 14.74
N PRO A 92 -18.41 -0.92 14.69
CA PRO A 92 -17.37 -1.09 15.69
C PRO A 92 -17.89 -0.63 17.08
N THR A 93 -17.53 -1.37 18.12
CA THR A 93 -17.89 -1.09 19.51
C THR A 93 -16.90 -0.16 20.19
N ARG A 94 -15.65 -0.11 19.71
CA ARG A 94 -14.59 0.70 20.26
C ARG A 94 -13.62 1.14 19.16
N GLU A 95 -13.13 2.38 19.27
CA GLU A 95 -12.08 2.93 18.42
C GLU A 95 -10.84 3.30 19.26
N GLU A 96 -9.67 2.99 18.74
CA GLU A 96 -8.39 3.44 19.28
C GLU A 96 -7.60 4.16 18.18
N THR A 97 -7.00 5.30 18.50
CA THR A 97 -6.17 6.07 17.56
C THR A 97 -4.77 6.27 18.14
N THR A 98 -3.75 5.91 17.37
CA THR A 98 -2.34 6.14 17.72
C THR A 98 -1.59 6.65 16.50
N GLY A 99 -1.27 7.95 16.47
CA GLY A 99 -0.68 8.61 15.31
C GLY A 99 -1.54 8.43 14.07
N LYS A 100 -0.97 7.90 13.00
CA LYS A 100 -1.68 7.62 11.74
C LYS A 100 -2.39 6.26 11.69
N VAL A 101 -2.53 5.57 12.83
CA VAL A 101 -3.18 4.26 12.90
C VAL A 101 -4.47 4.36 13.68
N LYS A 102 -5.57 3.91 13.07
CA LYS A 102 -6.88 3.77 13.70
C LYS A 102 -7.26 2.31 13.76
N ARG A 103 -7.69 1.85 14.93
CA ARG A 103 -8.13 0.48 15.15
C ARG A 103 -9.57 0.46 15.63
N TYR A 104 -10.37 -0.37 14.97
CA TYR A 104 -11.79 -0.53 15.21
C TYR A 104 -12.06 -1.94 15.68
N PHE A 105 -12.58 -2.09 16.91
CA PHE A 105 -12.91 -3.37 17.52
C PHE A 105 -14.39 -3.67 17.33
N TYR A 106 -14.72 -4.93 17.15
CA TYR A 106 -16.08 -5.44 17.05
C TYR A 106 -16.47 -6.17 18.36
N GLU A 107 -17.70 -6.67 18.46
CA GLU A 107 -18.21 -7.35 19.67
C GLU A 107 -17.31 -8.52 20.10
N ASP A 108 -16.81 -9.26 19.15
CA ASP A 108 -15.75 -10.23 19.37
C ASP A 108 -14.42 -9.46 19.52
N GLN A 109 -13.91 -9.37 20.75
CA GLN A 109 -12.67 -8.62 21.08
C GLN A 109 -11.42 -9.11 20.33
N ASP A 110 -11.47 -10.35 19.83
CA ASP A 110 -10.37 -10.93 19.04
C ASP A 110 -10.47 -10.56 17.54
N SER A 111 -11.51 -9.82 17.14
CA SER A 111 -11.71 -9.35 15.78
C SER A 111 -11.64 -7.82 15.73
N PHE A 112 -10.76 -7.30 14.89
CA PHE A 112 -10.57 -5.87 14.71
C PHE A 112 -10.06 -5.52 13.32
N LEU A 113 -10.36 -4.30 12.92
CA LEU A 113 -9.84 -3.67 11.70
C LEU A 113 -8.83 -2.59 12.07
N THR A 114 -7.64 -2.64 11.48
CA THR A 114 -6.65 -1.58 11.61
C THR A 114 -6.55 -0.82 10.29
N CYS A 115 -6.81 0.48 10.33
CA CYS A 115 -6.64 1.40 9.20
C CYS A 115 -5.34 2.19 9.36
N TYR A 116 -4.50 2.17 8.34
CA TYR A 116 -3.29 2.97 8.24
C TYR A 116 -3.57 4.19 7.36
N LEU A 117 -3.56 5.36 7.95
CA LEU A 117 -3.84 6.62 7.28
C LEU A 117 -2.61 7.14 6.55
N ARG A 118 -2.81 7.96 5.53
CA ARG A 118 -1.73 8.66 4.81
C ARG A 118 -0.90 9.53 5.75
N ASP A 119 -1.56 10.28 6.62
CA ASP A 119 -0.96 11.07 7.69
C ASP A 119 -1.93 11.18 8.88
N GLU A 120 -1.47 11.72 10.01
CA GLU A 120 -2.26 11.79 11.24
C GLU A 120 -3.53 12.65 11.15
N LYS A 121 -3.57 13.61 10.24
CA LYS A 121 -4.69 14.55 10.07
C LYS A 121 -5.59 14.20 8.89
N SER A 122 -5.18 13.24 8.08
CA SER A 122 -5.92 12.83 6.90
C SER A 122 -7.00 11.81 7.26
N PRO A 123 -8.21 11.90 6.67
CA PRO A 123 -9.20 10.82 6.74
C PRO A 123 -8.90 9.68 5.78
N TYR A 124 -7.87 9.80 4.93
CA TYR A 124 -7.61 8.90 3.82
C TYR A 124 -6.76 7.70 4.25
N VAL A 125 -7.22 6.53 3.85
CA VAL A 125 -6.64 5.23 4.21
C VAL A 125 -5.76 4.73 3.07
N GLU A 126 -4.53 4.32 3.37
CA GLU A 126 -3.65 3.70 2.39
C GLU A 126 -3.78 2.18 2.39
N ARG A 127 -3.95 1.58 3.57
CA ARG A 127 -4.20 0.15 3.71
C ARG A 127 -5.01 -0.15 4.96
N CYS A 128 -5.64 -1.33 4.94
CA CYS A 128 -6.29 -1.91 6.11
C CYS A 128 -5.79 -3.33 6.36
N GLU A 129 -5.82 -3.71 7.64
CA GLU A 129 -5.53 -5.06 8.11
C GLU A 129 -6.71 -5.56 8.93
N TYR A 130 -7.27 -6.70 8.53
CA TYR A 130 -8.37 -7.33 9.23
C TYR A 130 -7.89 -8.57 9.99
N VAL A 131 -8.11 -8.55 11.29
CA VAL A 131 -7.84 -9.66 12.22
C VAL A 131 -9.16 -10.29 12.62
N SER A 132 -9.25 -11.61 12.60
CA SER A 132 -10.40 -12.39 13.05
C SER A 132 -9.92 -13.53 13.94
N GLY A 133 -10.47 -13.64 15.15
CA GLY A 133 -10.03 -14.62 16.13
C GLY A 133 -8.53 -14.51 16.46
N GLY A 134 -8.01 -13.29 16.56
CA GLY A 134 -6.59 -13.02 16.84
C GLY A 134 -5.63 -13.29 15.67
N ILE A 135 -6.13 -13.66 14.49
CA ILE A 135 -5.31 -14.00 13.32
C ILE A 135 -5.55 -12.99 12.21
N LEU A 136 -4.47 -12.46 11.64
CA LEU A 136 -4.53 -11.59 10.47
C LEU A 136 -4.96 -12.40 9.25
N VAL A 137 -6.14 -12.09 8.70
CA VAL A 137 -6.75 -12.87 7.60
C VAL A 137 -6.78 -12.12 6.27
N ARG A 138 -6.75 -10.78 6.30
CA ARG A 138 -6.89 -9.97 5.08
C ARG A 138 -6.18 -8.64 5.22
N LYS A 139 -5.57 -8.19 4.11
CA LYS A 139 -5.08 -6.82 3.92
C LYS A 139 -5.68 -6.24 2.65
N ASP A 140 -6.17 -5.01 2.73
CA ASP A 140 -6.66 -4.24 1.59
C ASP A 140 -5.80 -2.99 1.40
N TYR A 141 -5.58 -2.62 0.14
CA TYR A 141 -4.76 -1.48 -0.25
C TYR A 141 -5.57 -0.53 -1.12
N PHE A 142 -5.43 0.77 -0.84
CA PHE A 142 -6.29 1.80 -1.41
C PHE A 142 -5.49 2.91 -2.11
N SER A 143 -6.12 3.41 -3.17
CA SER A 143 -5.86 4.71 -3.79
C SER A 143 -7.21 5.47 -3.82
N TYR A 144 -7.69 5.93 -4.97
CA TYR A 144 -9.09 6.38 -5.12
C TYR A 144 -10.08 5.19 -5.16
N THR A 145 -9.56 3.99 -5.25
CA THR A 145 -10.31 2.72 -5.15
C THR A 145 -9.49 1.69 -4.37
N ARG A 146 -10.12 0.59 -3.97
CA ARG A 146 -9.37 -0.57 -3.48
C ARG A 146 -8.72 -1.28 -4.67
N TYR A 147 -7.41 -1.19 -4.78
CA TYR A 147 -6.69 -1.76 -5.93
C TYR A 147 -6.10 -3.14 -5.68
N CYS A 148 -5.96 -3.55 -4.42
CA CYS A 148 -5.41 -4.86 -4.07
C CYS A 148 -6.06 -5.39 -2.80
N THR A 149 -6.33 -6.69 -2.78
CA THR A 149 -6.69 -7.46 -1.58
C THR A 149 -5.73 -8.64 -1.47
N CYS A 150 -5.06 -8.74 -0.33
CA CYS A 150 -4.23 -9.88 0.03
C CYS A 150 -4.95 -10.72 1.07
N LEU A 151 -5.30 -11.96 0.72
CA LEU A 151 -5.85 -12.95 1.66
C LEU A 151 -4.71 -13.78 2.23
N LEU A 152 -4.67 -13.87 3.57
CA LEU A 152 -3.65 -14.62 4.27
C LEU A 152 -4.21 -15.98 4.67
N TYR A 153 -3.56 -17.03 4.19
CA TYR A 153 -3.93 -18.40 4.56
C TYR A 153 -3.47 -18.69 5.99
N THR A 154 -4.41 -18.99 6.85
CA THR A 154 -4.16 -19.35 8.25
C THR A 154 -3.86 -20.84 8.44
N SER A 155 -4.05 -21.67 7.43
CA SER A 155 -3.67 -23.07 7.48
C SER A 155 -2.15 -23.22 7.33
N PRO A 156 -1.47 -23.90 8.25
CA PRO A 156 -0.05 -24.19 8.09
C PRO A 156 0.16 -24.97 6.80
N SER A 157 1.14 -24.53 6.01
CA SER A 157 1.49 -25.25 4.77
C SER A 157 1.87 -26.69 5.09
N PRO A 158 1.79 -27.63 4.13
CA PRO A 158 2.28 -28.98 4.34
C PRO A 158 3.74 -29.04 4.82
N ARG A 159 4.57 -28.04 4.47
CA ARG A 159 5.95 -27.92 4.92
C ARG A 159 6.07 -27.49 6.39
N ASP A 160 5.14 -26.67 6.89
CA ASP A 160 5.16 -26.21 8.28
C ASP A 160 4.70 -27.32 9.23
N ARG A 161 3.81 -28.20 8.77
CA ARG A 161 3.40 -29.41 9.50
C ARG A 161 4.53 -30.44 9.67
N GLN A 162 5.54 -30.46 8.80
CA GLN A 162 6.68 -31.36 8.92
C GLN A 162 7.73 -30.90 9.94
N LYS A 163 7.76 -29.60 10.28
CA LYS A 163 8.72 -29.05 11.26
C LYS A 163 8.26 -29.16 12.73
N SER A 164 7.01 -29.53 12.97
CA SER A 164 6.41 -29.63 14.31
C SER A 164 6.31 -31.07 14.83
N ARG A 165 7.05 -32.03 14.23
CA ARG A 165 7.22 -33.40 14.72
C ARG A 165 8.65 -33.67 15.17
#